data_797ea1e0868b844bd2d346cd0529139c
#
_entry.id   797ea1e0868b844bd2d346cd0529139c
#
_cell.length_a   1.000
_cell.length_b   1.000
_cell.length_c   1.000
_cell.angle_alpha   90.00
_cell.angle_beta   90.00
_cell.angle_gamma   90.00
#
_symmetry.space_group_name_H-M   'P 1'
#
loop_
_entity.id
_entity.type
_entity.pdbx_description
1 polymer ?
#
loop_
_entity_poly.entity_id
_entity_poly.type
_entity_poly.pdbx_seq_one_letter_code
_entity_poly.pdbx_strand_id
1 'polypeptide(L)'
;VLIAVDQWRGDCLSILGHPDVRTPYLDQLAGGGAQMTQAYAACPTCVPSRMGLMTGTAPTTHRRIGYQDGITFDMPVTLPGALRDAGYQTQAIGKMHYWPERGRIGFDDVILHDGYLHYSRHRERDSRMYDDYLTWLREQEGAGAAEDYIDNGLECNSMVARPWDKAEKLHPTNWVVTEATQWLYRRDPTCPFFLYLSFHRPHAPLDPPQWAFDSYDQDELTLPGEDNWSDELMSEERRDWDPTALAAHYRERDVRLARAGYYGHMTHIDSQISRFIQTLGEFGLAENTVIAFVSDHGDMMGDHGLWRKGYPYEAS
;
A
#
# COMPACT_ATOMS: atom_id res chain seq x y z
N VAL A 1 6.31 15.74 -2.49
CA VAL A 1 5.31 14.66 -2.40
C VAL A 1 6.00 13.37 -2.01
N LEU A 2 5.49 12.65 -1.03
CA LEU A 2 5.93 11.31 -0.66
C LEU A 2 4.81 10.32 -1.00
N ILE A 3 5.03 9.50 -2.03
CA ILE A 3 4.13 8.43 -2.43
C ILE A 3 4.57 7.16 -1.70
N ALA A 4 3.71 6.64 -0.84
CA ALA A 4 3.97 5.40 -0.11
C ALA A 4 2.97 4.33 -0.53
N VAL A 5 3.47 3.12 -0.72
CA VAL A 5 2.65 1.94 -1.02
C VAL A 5 2.83 0.90 0.07
N ASP A 6 1.80 0.10 0.32
CA ASP A 6 1.86 -0.94 1.33
C ASP A 6 2.19 -2.29 0.71
N GLN A 7 3.26 -2.89 1.19
CA GLN A 7 3.60 -4.28 0.85
C GLN A 7 4.06 -4.50 -0.61
N TRP A 8 4.72 -3.50 -1.21
CA TRP A 8 5.27 -3.62 -2.56
C TRP A 8 6.71 -4.14 -2.51
N ARG A 9 6.98 -5.28 -3.13
CA ARG A 9 8.32 -5.88 -3.22
C ARG A 9 9.29 -4.96 -3.96
N GLY A 10 10.50 -4.85 -3.44
CA GLY A 10 11.54 -4.00 -4.02
C GLY A 10 12.00 -4.39 -5.42
N ASP A 11 11.91 -5.67 -5.78
CA ASP A 11 12.25 -6.22 -7.10
C ASP A 11 11.13 -6.05 -8.15
N CYS A 12 9.90 -5.72 -7.71
CA CYS A 12 8.72 -5.64 -8.58
C CYS A 12 8.58 -4.26 -9.27
N LEU A 13 9.59 -3.88 -10.06
CA LEU A 13 9.60 -2.71 -10.94
C LEU A 13 10.13 -3.11 -12.31
N SER A 14 9.47 -2.68 -13.40
CA SER A 14 9.91 -3.03 -14.75
C SER A 14 11.29 -2.45 -15.10
N ILE A 15 11.64 -1.28 -14.57
CA ILE A 15 13.00 -0.70 -14.75
C ILE A 15 14.11 -1.55 -14.11
N LEU A 16 13.78 -2.39 -13.13
CA LEU A 16 14.74 -3.33 -12.52
C LEU A 16 14.85 -4.64 -13.30
N GLY A 17 14.08 -4.80 -14.38
CA GLY A 17 14.09 -6.00 -15.21
C GLY A 17 13.24 -7.14 -14.66
N HIS A 18 12.23 -6.85 -13.80
CA HIS A 18 11.28 -7.87 -13.37
C HIS A 18 10.61 -8.50 -14.60
N PRO A 19 10.52 -9.84 -14.69
CA PRO A 19 10.06 -10.50 -15.92
C PRO A 19 8.60 -10.20 -16.25
N ASP A 20 7.75 -10.04 -15.24
CA ASP A 20 6.31 -9.96 -15.41
C ASP A 20 5.75 -8.53 -15.17
N VAL A 21 6.20 -7.85 -14.10
CA VAL A 21 5.59 -6.58 -13.64
C VAL A 21 5.77 -5.45 -14.65
N ARG A 22 4.70 -4.66 -14.82
CA ARG A 22 4.64 -3.52 -15.76
C ARG A 22 4.34 -2.23 -15.00
N THR A 23 5.36 -1.35 -14.90
CA THR A 23 5.30 -0.07 -14.18
C THR A 23 5.89 1.07 -15.01
N PRO A 24 5.38 1.34 -16.25
CA PRO A 24 6.02 2.25 -17.18
C PRO A 24 6.08 3.72 -16.70
N TYR A 25 5.18 4.14 -15.82
CA TYR A 25 5.19 5.51 -15.33
C TYR A 25 6.15 5.70 -14.16
N LEU A 26 6.32 4.69 -13.31
CA LEU A 26 7.39 4.67 -12.32
C LEU A 26 8.76 4.57 -12.99
N ASP A 27 8.87 3.85 -14.11
CA ASP A 27 10.08 3.81 -14.92
C ASP A 27 10.45 5.20 -15.47
N GLN A 28 9.47 5.98 -15.93
CA GLN A 28 9.68 7.37 -16.35
C GLN A 28 10.13 8.25 -15.18
N LEU A 29 9.49 8.10 -14.01
CA LEU A 29 9.87 8.86 -12.81
C LEU A 29 11.32 8.52 -12.40
N ALA A 30 11.68 7.25 -12.39
CA ALA A 30 13.02 6.79 -12.05
C ALA A 30 14.07 7.25 -13.10
N GLY A 31 13.72 7.21 -14.39
CA GLY A 31 14.58 7.66 -15.48
C GLY A 31 14.86 9.17 -15.45
N GLY A 32 13.96 9.97 -14.89
CA GLY A 32 14.13 11.41 -14.65
C GLY A 32 14.73 11.77 -13.30
N GLY A 33 15.02 10.78 -12.45
CA GLY A 33 15.41 11.00 -11.06
C GLY A 33 16.58 10.14 -10.59
N ALA A 34 16.50 9.70 -9.34
CA ALA A 34 17.48 8.80 -8.73
C ALA A 34 16.78 7.54 -8.20
N GLN A 35 17.29 6.39 -8.60
CA GLN A 35 16.82 5.09 -8.13
C GLN A 35 17.75 4.53 -7.06
N MET A 36 17.20 4.23 -5.88
CA MET A 36 17.92 3.61 -4.78
C MET A 36 17.82 2.07 -4.90
N THR A 37 18.85 1.43 -5.46
CA THR A 37 18.85 -0.01 -5.72
C THR A 37 19.05 -0.89 -4.49
N GLN A 38 19.43 -0.30 -3.36
CA GLN A 38 19.67 -0.99 -2.08
C GLN A 38 18.98 -0.24 -0.94
N ALA A 39 17.65 -0.07 -1.05
CA ALA A 39 16.83 0.53 0.00
C ALA A 39 16.04 -0.57 0.71
N TYR A 40 16.19 -0.66 2.01
CA TYR A 40 15.58 -1.71 2.84
C TYR A 40 14.67 -1.12 3.90
N ALA A 41 13.55 -1.79 4.16
CA ALA A 41 12.71 -1.47 5.31
C ALA A 41 13.47 -1.77 6.61
N ALA A 42 13.50 -0.83 7.53
CA ALA A 42 14.19 -1.01 8.81
C ALA A 42 13.57 -2.14 9.67
N CYS A 43 12.31 -2.45 9.43
CA CYS A 43 11.58 -3.59 9.97
C CYS A 43 10.48 -3.94 8.96
N PRO A 44 10.46 -5.17 8.39
CA PRO A 44 9.55 -5.51 7.29
C PRO A 44 8.12 -5.79 7.77
N THR A 45 7.52 -4.83 8.48
CA THR A 45 6.11 -4.83 8.89
C THR A 45 5.58 -3.40 8.97
N CYS A 46 4.30 -3.20 8.66
CA CYS A 46 3.71 -1.87 8.41
C CYS A 46 3.96 -0.84 9.54
N VAL A 47 3.57 -1.15 10.78
CA VAL A 47 3.63 -0.18 11.90
C VAL A 47 5.06 0.30 12.18
N PRO A 48 6.05 -0.58 12.42
CA PRO A 48 7.41 -0.13 12.69
C PRO A 48 8.10 0.52 11.48
N SER A 49 7.84 0.02 10.26
CA SER A 49 8.41 0.65 9.07
C SER A 49 7.87 2.07 8.87
N ARG A 50 6.55 2.26 8.96
CA ARG A 50 5.92 3.59 8.86
C ARG A 50 6.34 4.52 9.98
N MET A 51 6.58 3.99 11.20
CA MET A 51 7.18 4.76 12.30
C MET A 51 8.56 5.27 11.89
N GLY A 52 9.42 4.41 11.38
CA GLY A 52 10.75 4.79 10.87
C GLY A 52 10.67 5.84 9.75
N LEU A 53 9.75 5.65 8.79
CA LEU A 53 9.54 6.58 7.67
C LEU A 53 9.16 7.99 8.15
N MET A 54 8.27 8.09 9.14
CA MET A 54 7.79 9.40 9.62
C MET A 54 8.70 10.06 10.65
N THR A 55 9.61 9.32 11.28
CA THR A 55 10.47 9.87 12.33
C THR A 55 11.95 9.93 11.96
N GLY A 56 12.36 9.24 10.87
CA GLY A 56 13.77 9.08 10.52
C GLY A 56 14.57 8.28 11.53
N THR A 57 13.93 7.50 12.42
CA THR A 57 14.57 6.77 13.50
C THR A 57 14.51 5.26 13.30
N ALA A 58 15.54 4.57 13.78
CA ALA A 58 15.60 3.11 13.75
C ALA A 58 14.64 2.46 14.77
N PRO A 59 14.22 1.20 14.56
CA PRO A 59 13.37 0.45 15.50
C PRO A 59 13.89 0.41 16.95
N THR A 60 15.21 0.40 17.13
CA THR A 60 15.84 0.46 18.45
C THR A 60 15.57 1.79 19.18
N THR A 61 15.37 2.88 18.43
CA THR A 61 15.09 4.22 18.97
C THR A 61 13.61 4.40 19.26
N HIS A 62 12.74 4.14 18.27
CA HIS A 62 11.30 4.30 18.45
C HIS A 62 10.64 3.10 19.16
N ARG A 63 11.40 2.03 19.46
CA ARG A 63 11.01 0.83 20.22
C ARG A 63 9.87 0.02 19.63
N ARG A 64 9.61 0.16 18.33
CA ARG A 64 8.68 -0.68 17.57
C ARG A 64 9.49 -1.69 16.75
N ILE A 65 9.68 -2.87 17.26
CA ILE A 65 10.49 -3.94 16.66
C ILE A 65 9.66 -5.02 15.97
N GLY A 66 8.33 -4.92 16.02
CA GLY A 66 7.39 -5.83 15.41
C GLY A 66 6.01 -5.22 15.30
N TYR A 67 5.11 -5.93 14.61
CA TYR A 67 3.73 -5.49 14.43
C TYR A 67 2.95 -5.56 15.75
N GLN A 68 2.34 -4.45 16.11
CA GLN A 68 1.41 -4.37 17.24
C GLN A 68 0.44 -3.21 17.03
N ASP A 69 -0.86 -3.51 17.00
CA ASP A 69 -1.92 -2.51 16.92
C ASP A 69 -2.21 -1.81 18.26
N GLY A 70 -2.91 -0.68 18.18
CA GLY A 70 -3.43 0.02 19.34
C GLY A 70 -2.38 0.69 20.22
N ILE A 71 -1.14 0.79 19.75
CA ILE A 71 -0.08 1.48 20.49
C ILE A 71 0.06 2.91 19.99
N THR A 72 -0.12 3.86 20.90
CA THR A 72 -0.04 5.29 20.62
C THR A 72 1.27 5.65 19.94
N PHE A 73 1.16 6.44 18.88
CA PHE A 73 2.31 7.09 18.27
C PHE A 73 2.79 8.20 19.21
N ASP A 74 3.94 7.97 19.83
CA ASP A 74 4.52 8.87 20.84
C ASP A 74 5.96 9.24 20.46
N MET A 75 6.09 10.08 19.43
CA MET A 75 7.38 10.56 18.96
C MET A 75 7.38 12.09 18.90
N PRO A 76 8.37 12.74 19.52
CA PRO A 76 8.38 14.20 19.65
C PRO A 76 8.66 14.94 18.34
N VAL A 77 9.35 14.28 17.39
CA VAL A 77 9.70 14.86 16.09
C VAL A 77 9.24 13.93 14.98
N THR A 78 8.56 14.50 14.00
CA THR A 78 8.07 13.79 12.82
C THR A 78 8.39 14.59 11.56
N LEU A 79 8.53 13.89 10.44
CA LEU A 79 8.74 14.53 9.13
C LEU A 79 7.65 15.58 8.81
N PRO A 80 6.33 15.26 8.91
CA PRO A 80 5.30 16.25 8.67
C PRO A 80 5.35 17.41 9.67
N GLY A 81 5.61 17.15 10.94
CA GLY A 81 5.75 18.21 11.94
C GLY A 81 6.91 19.17 11.64
N ALA A 82 8.07 18.62 11.31
CA ALA A 82 9.24 19.44 10.95
C ALA A 82 9.00 20.29 9.69
N LEU A 83 8.33 19.73 8.68
CA LEU A 83 7.98 20.48 7.47
C LEU A 83 6.91 21.54 7.73
N ARG A 84 5.89 21.24 8.54
CA ARG A 84 4.89 22.23 8.96
C ARG A 84 5.57 23.40 9.71
N ASP A 85 6.46 23.10 10.64
CA ASP A 85 7.19 24.12 11.41
C ASP A 85 8.13 24.96 10.54
N ALA A 86 8.54 24.41 9.36
CA ALA A 86 9.26 25.13 8.31
C ALA A 86 8.35 25.91 7.34
N GLY A 87 7.03 25.97 7.58
CA GLY A 87 6.08 26.75 6.79
C GLY A 87 5.42 25.99 5.63
N TYR A 88 5.54 24.68 5.58
CA TYR A 88 4.81 23.87 4.60
C TYR A 88 3.38 23.59 5.06
N GLN A 89 2.41 23.66 4.16
CA GLN A 89 1.11 23.03 4.35
C GLN A 89 1.25 21.52 4.22
N THR A 90 0.80 20.75 5.20
CA THR A 90 1.06 19.32 5.29
C THR A 90 -0.24 18.51 5.27
N GLN A 91 -0.34 17.56 4.34
CA GLN A 91 -1.52 16.74 4.15
C GLN A 91 -1.16 15.27 4.03
N ALA A 92 -1.90 14.40 4.71
CA ALA A 92 -1.87 12.96 4.48
C ALA A 92 -3.19 12.49 3.84
N ILE A 93 -3.09 11.61 2.85
CA ILE A 93 -4.23 10.99 2.17
C ILE A 93 -3.99 9.49 2.01
N GLY A 94 -4.93 8.68 2.48
CA GLY A 94 -4.90 7.23 2.39
C GLY A 94 -4.41 6.55 3.66
N LYS A 95 -3.55 5.53 3.54
CA LYS A 95 -3.13 4.70 4.67
C LYS A 95 -2.11 5.40 5.56
N MET A 96 -2.43 5.49 6.84
CA MET A 96 -1.52 6.01 7.87
C MET A 96 -0.99 4.92 8.80
N HIS A 97 -1.86 4.06 9.30
CA HIS A 97 -1.55 2.99 10.22
C HIS A 97 -0.96 3.44 11.56
N TYR A 98 -1.48 4.54 12.10
CA TYR A 98 -1.11 5.05 13.41
C TYR A 98 -2.27 4.95 14.40
N TRP A 99 -1.92 4.87 15.68
CA TRP A 99 -2.90 4.89 16.75
C TRP A 99 -2.73 6.13 17.64
N PRO A 100 -3.82 6.83 18.03
CA PRO A 100 -5.19 6.62 17.54
C PRO A 100 -5.32 6.98 16.05
N GLU A 101 -6.30 6.38 15.35
CA GLU A 101 -6.42 6.39 13.88
C GLU A 101 -6.44 7.79 13.26
N ARG A 102 -7.05 8.76 13.88
CA ARG A 102 -7.05 10.15 13.40
C ARG A 102 -5.94 11.02 14.00
N GLY A 103 -4.95 10.37 14.61
CA GLY A 103 -3.76 11.07 15.09
C GLY A 103 -3.02 11.73 13.93
N ARG A 104 -2.89 13.05 13.96
CA ARG A 104 -2.26 13.82 12.86
C ARG A 104 -0.77 13.66 12.77
N ILE A 105 -0.08 13.28 13.83
CA ILE A 105 1.37 13.09 13.95
C ILE A 105 2.23 14.22 13.35
N GLY A 106 1.69 15.42 13.28
CA GLY A 106 2.35 16.59 12.70
C GLY A 106 1.75 17.11 11.40
N PHE A 107 0.88 16.37 10.73
CA PHE A 107 0.12 16.88 9.59
C PHE A 107 -0.93 17.92 10.02
N ASP A 108 -1.19 18.88 9.15
CA ASP A 108 -2.30 19.83 9.34
C ASP A 108 -3.64 19.11 9.20
N ASP A 109 -3.75 18.16 8.26
CA ASP A 109 -4.96 17.35 8.10
C ASP A 109 -4.66 15.95 7.54
N VAL A 110 -5.61 15.02 7.78
CA VAL A 110 -5.53 13.61 7.38
C VAL A 110 -6.87 13.17 6.81
N ILE A 111 -6.85 12.71 5.55
CA ILE A 111 -7.96 12.03 4.87
C ILE A 111 -7.62 10.54 4.87
N LEU A 112 -8.32 9.75 5.68
CA LEU A 112 -7.87 8.43 6.12
C LEU A 112 -8.61 7.28 5.45
N HIS A 113 -7.84 6.29 4.98
CA HIS A 113 -8.31 4.94 4.63
C HIS A 113 -7.21 3.91 4.88
N ASP A 114 -7.28 3.23 6.01
CA ASP A 114 -6.28 2.22 6.38
C ASP A 114 -6.49 0.85 5.74
N GLY A 115 -7.67 0.59 5.17
CA GLY A 115 -7.97 -0.61 4.38
C GLY A 115 -8.14 -1.91 5.19
N TYR A 116 -8.33 -1.82 6.51
CA TYR A 116 -8.44 -3.00 7.39
C TYR A 116 -9.84 -3.60 7.42
N LEU A 117 -10.17 -4.40 6.42
CA LEU A 117 -11.49 -5.02 6.31
C LEU A 117 -11.85 -5.87 7.53
N HIS A 118 -10.92 -6.70 8.02
CA HIS A 118 -11.17 -7.57 9.18
C HIS A 118 -11.40 -6.79 10.47
N TYR A 119 -10.69 -5.69 10.69
CA TYR A 119 -10.95 -4.81 11.82
C TYR A 119 -12.31 -4.11 11.68
N SER A 120 -12.62 -3.65 10.48
CA SER A 120 -13.88 -2.97 10.20
C SER A 120 -15.09 -3.87 10.43
N ARG A 121 -14.99 -5.17 10.10
CA ARG A 121 -16.04 -6.17 10.36
C ARG A 121 -16.39 -6.35 11.84
N HIS A 122 -15.43 -6.11 12.73
CA HIS A 122 -15.59 -6.32 14.17
C HIS A 122 -15.68 -5.02 14.97
N ARG A 123 -15.63 -3.84 14.32
CA ARG A 123 -15.73 -2.56 15.01
C ARG A 123 -17.17 -2.19 15.28
N GLU A 124 -17.48 -1.91 16.55
CA GLU A 124 -18.75 -1.37 16.98
C GLU A 124 -18.88 0.14 16.69
N ARG A 125 -17.75 0.83 16.48
CA ARG A 125 -17.74 2.28 16.23
C ARG A 125 -18.15 2.59 14.79
N ASP A 126 -18.82 3.73 14.62
CA ASP A 126 -19.17 4.28 13.32
C ASP A 126 -17.91 4.49 12.46
N SER A 127 -17.92 4.00 11.22
CA SER A 127 -16.80 4.11 10.30
C SER A 127 -16.38 5.55 10.00
N ARG A 128 -17.30 6.51 10.07
CA ARG A 128 -17.01 7.94 9.95
C ARG A 128 -15.99 8.45 10.97
N MET A 129 -15.82 7.74 12.08
CA MET A 129 -14.85 8.10 13.12
C MET A 129 -13.41 7.68 12.78
N TYR A 130 -13.21 6.76 11.84
CA TYR A 130 -11.90 6.17 11.57
C TYR A 130 -11.58 5.95 10.09
N ASP A 131 -12.51 6.25 9.15
CA ASP A 131 -12.30 5.99 7.73
C ASP A 131 -13.13 6.96 6.87
N ASP A 132 -12.45 7.73 6.01
CA ASP A 132 -13.09 8.70 5.12
C ASP A 132 -13.56 8.05 3.82
N TYR A 133 -12.86 7.02 3.33
CA TYR A 133 -13.23 6.31 2.11
C TYR A 133 -14.57 5.59 2.27
N LEU A 134 -14.80 4.91 3.39
CA LEU A 134 -16.07 4.23 3.65
C LEU A 134 -17.25 5.20 3.70
N THR A 135 -17.02 6.39 4.24
CA THR A 135 -18.02 7.45 4.24
C THR A 135 -18.30 7.94 2.83
N TRP A 136 -17.26 8.25 2.07
CA TRP A 136 -17.36 8.65 0.67
C TRP A 136 -18.05 7.58 -0.18
N LEU A 137 -17.72 6.30 0.00
CA LEU A 137 -18.31 5.20 -0.77
C LEU A 137 -19.84 5.11 -0.54
N ARG A 138 -20.30 5.33 0.69
CA ARG A 138 -21.75 5.42 0.99
C ARG A 138 -22.43 6.59 0.28
N GLU A 139 -21.75 7.71 0.15
CA GLU A 139 -22.27 8.89 -0.58
C GLU A 139 -22.37 8.62 -2.08
N GLN A 140 -21.47 7.82 -2.65
CA GLN A 140 -21.48 7.48 -4.07
C GLN A 140 -22.50 6.42 -4.46
N GLU A 141 -22.63 5.35 -3.65
CA GLU A 141 -23.36 4.12 -4.03
C GLU A 141 -24.52 3.78 -3.06
N GLY A 142 -24.71 4.58 -2.01
CA GLY A 142 -25.78 4.36 -1.03
C GLY A 142 -25.32 3.70 0.27
N ALA A 143 -26.23 3.60 1.22
CA ALA A 143 -25.93 3.27 2.61
C ALA A 143 -25.23 1.90 2.81
N GLY A 144 -25.55 0.90 2.00
CA GLY A 144 -24.96 -0.45 2.12
C GLY A 144 -23.58 -0.63 1.47
N ALA A 145 -23.08 0.37 0.74
CA ALA A 145 -21.89 0.19 -0.08
C ALA A 145 -20.60 -0.05 0.73
N ALA A 146 -20.51 0.58 1.90
CA ALA A 146 -19.35 0.37 2.78
C ALA A 146 -19.38 -1.01 3.45
N GLU A 147 -20.55 -1.50 3.82
CA GLU A 147 -20.74 -2.83 4.38
C GLU A 147 -20.41 -3.90 3.33
N ASP A 148 -20.85 -3.70 2.10
CA ASP A 148 -20.54 -4.57 0.97
C ASP A 148 -19.04 -4.57 0.62
N TYR A 149 -18.36 -3.42 0.70
CA TYR A 149 -16.91 -3.34 0.56
C TYR A 149 -16.18 -4.08 1.69
N ILE A 150 -16.61 -3.88 2.94
CA ILE A 150 -16.01 -4.51 4.12
C ILE A 150 -16.21 -6.03 4.08
N ASP A 151 -17.35 -6.49 3.62
CA ASP A 151 -17.74 -7.91 3.57
C ASP A 151 -17.76 -8.48 2.15
N ASN A 152 -16.77 -8.13 1.36
CA ASN A 152 -16.63 -8.51 -0.05
C ASN A 152 -16.20 -9.98 -0.28
N GLY A 153 -16.09 -10.78 0.78
CA GLY A 153 -15.67 -12.19 0.71
C GLY A 153 -14.15 -12.42 0.56
N LEU A 154 -13.35 -11.37 0.56
CA LEU A 154 -11.89 -11.46 0.57
C LEU A 154 -11.34 -11.05 1.93
N GLU A 155 -10.33 -11.79 2.42
CA GLU A 155 -9.62 -11.42 3.64
C GLU A 155 -8.44 -10.49 3.35
N CYS A 156 -8.19 -9.54 4.26
CA CYS A 156 -7.12 -8.54 4.09
C CYS A 156 -5.68 -9.12 4.18
N ASN A 157 -5.55 -10.41 4.45
CA ASN A 157 -4.28 -11.13 4.47
C ASN A 157 -4.31 -12.41 3.64
N SER A 158 -5.28 -12.52 2.75
CA SER A 158 -5.46 -13.70 1.89
C SER A 158 -4.66 -13.59 0.61
N MET A 159 -4.17 -14.73 0.12
CA MET A 159 -3.60 -14.85 -1.22
C MET A 159 -4.66 -15.02 -2.31
N VAL A 160 -5.94 -15.10 -1.97
CA VAL A 160 -7.02 -15.21 -2.94
C VAL A 160 -7.14 -13.91 -3.73
N ALA A 161 -7.13 -14.05 -5.06
CA ALA A 161 -7.24 -12.93 -5.98
C ALA A 161 -8.47 -13.05 -6.86
N ARG A 162 -9.10 -11.93 -7.15
CA ARG A 162 -10.15 -11.76 -8.15
C ARG A 162 -10.21 -10.31 -8.60
N PRO A 163 -10.71 -10.02 -9.80
CA PRO A 163 -10.93 -8.63 -10.19
C PRO A 163 -11.89 -7.89 -9.26
N TRP A 164 -11.69 -6.57 -9.17
CA TRP A 164 -12.61 -5.64 -8.51
C TRP A 164 -14.02 -5.73 -9.13
N ASP A 165 -15.03 -5.84 -8.30
CA ASP A 165 -16.41 -6.13 -8.68
C ASP A 165 -17.32 -4.89 -8.83
N LYS A 166 -16.75 -3.69 -8.64
CA LYS A 166 -17.46 -2.41 -8.77
C LYS A 166 -16.83 -1.54 -9.87
N ALA A 167 -17.44 -0.40 -10.16
CA ALA A 167 -16.82 0.55 -11.07
C ALA A 167 -15.42 0.95 -10.59
N GLU A 168 -14.43 1.00 -11.48
CA GLU A 168 -13.03 1.28 -11.16
C GLU A 168 -12.86 2.60 -10.38
N LYS A 169 -13.64 3.64 -10.74
CA LYS A 169 -13.60 4.93 -10.03
C LYS A 169 -13.87 4.82 -8.52
N LEU A 170 -14.51 3.73 -8.09
CA LEU A 170 -14.81 3.45 -6.68
C LEU A 170 -13.68 2.69 -5.97
N HIS A 171 -12.71 2.21 -6.71
CA HIS A 171 -11.58 1.50 -6.11
C HIS A 171 -10.78 2.44 -5.18
N PRO A 172 -10.35 1.98 -3.99
CA PRO A 172 -9.63 2.84 -3.03
C PRO A 172 -8.36 3.46 -3.60
N THR A 173 -7.67 2.80 -4.52
CA THR A 173 -6.50 3.36 -5.23
C THR A 173 -6.88 4.59 -6.07
N ASN A 174 -8.02 4.55 -6.78
CA ASN A 174 -8.52 5.71 -7.53
C ASN A 174 -8.96 6.84 -6.59
N TRP A 175 -9.61 6.48 -5.48
CA TRP A 175 -10.08 7.44 -4.49
C TRP A 175 -8.92 8.24 -3.89
N VAL A 176 -7.82 7.61 -3.49
CA VAL A 176 -6.63 8.28 -2.95
C VAL A 176 -6.14 9.38 -3.90
N VAL A 177 -6.03 9.11 -5.20
CA VAL A 177 -5.59 10.11 -6.19
C VAL A 177 -6.67 11.16 -6.45
N THR A 178 -7.94 10.79 -6.38
CA THR A 178 -9.05 11.74 -6.51
C THR A 178 -9.04 12.74 -5.35
N GLU A 179 -8.89 12.27 -4.12
CA GLU A 179 -8.77 13.16 -2.96
C GLU A 179 -7.52 14.05 -3.01
N ALA A 180 -6.39 13.52 -3.48
CA ALA A 180 -5.18 14.30 -3.70
C ALA A 180 -5.39 15.43 -4.72
N THR A 181 -6.07 15.13 -5.83
CA THR A 181 -6.45 16.12 -6.84
C THR A 181 -7.38 17.18 -6.26
N GLN A 182 -8.41 16.77 -5.51
CA GLN A 182 -9.33 17.69 -4.85
C GLN A 182 -8.62 18.57 -3.81
N TRP A 183 -7.65 18.02 -3.10
CA TRP A 183 -6.84 18.78 -2.16
C TRP A 183 -5.97 19.82 -2.89
N LEU A 184 -5.34 19.50 -4.02
CA LEU A 184 -4.57 20.44 -4.83
C LEU A 184 -5.38 21.67 -5.26
N TYR A 185 -6.68 21.49 -5.57
CA TYR A 185 -7.58 22.62 -5.88
C TYR A 185 -7.82 23.54 -4.68
N ARG A 186 -7.77 23.02 -3.46
CA ARG A 186 -8.15 23.77 -2.24
C ARG A 186 -6.96 24.20 -1.38
N ARG A 187 -5.74 23.74 -1.72
CA ARG A 187 -4.54 24.09 -0.96
C ARG A 187 -4.29 25.59 -0.98
N ASP A 188 -3.59 26.11 0.01
CA ASP A 188 -3.07 27.48 -0.02
C ASP A 188 -1.95 27.59 -1.07
N PRO A 189 -2.14 28.39 -2.14
CA PRO A 189 -1.12 28.54 -3.19
C PRO A 189 0.07 29.39 -2.75
N THR A 190 0.01 30.06 -1.61
CA THR A 190 1.04 31.00 -1.13
C THR A 190 2.15 30.33 -0.33
N CYS A 191 1.95 29.07 0.09
CA CYS A 191 2.96 28.31 0.83
C CYS A 191 3.33 26.99 0.11
N PRO A 192 4.55 26.49 0.31
CA PRO A 192 4.93 25.18 -0.18
C PRO A 192 4.11 24.09 0.52
N PHE A 193 4.06 22.89 -0.05
CA PHE A 193 3.30 21.81 0.54
C PHE A 193 4.12 20.53 0.70
N PHE A 194 3.72 19.73 1.68
CA PHE A 194 4.10 18.34 1.83
C PHE A 194 2.84 17.47 1.77
N LEU A 195 2.73 16.68 0.71
CA LEU A 195 1.65 15.72 0.53
C LEU A 195 2.20 14.30 0.72
N TYR A 196 1.64 13.58 1.68
CA TYR A 196 1.84 12.15 1.87
C TYR A 196 0.68 11.40 1.22
N LEU A 197 0.95 10.78 0.07
CA LEU A 197 -0.01 10.04 -0.72
C LEU A 197 0.22 8.55 -0.49
N SER A 198 -0.64 7.91 0.30
CA SER A 198 -0.39 6.57 0.80
C SER A 198 -1.46 5.58 0.34
N PHE A 199 -1.03 4.61 -0.47
CA PHE A 199 -1.88 3.55 -0.97
C PHE A 199 -1.89 2.36 -0.02
N HIS A 200 -3.08 1.79 0.22
CA HIS A 200 -3.20 0.52 0.94
C HIS A 200 -2.78 -0.67 0.06
N ARG A 201 -2.98 -0.59 -1.25
CA ARG A 201 -2.53 -1.60 -2.21
C ARG A 201 -1.02 -1.45 -2.51
N PRO A 202 -0.34 -2.54 -2.93
CA PRO A 202 -0.82 -3.87 -3.31
C PRO A 202 -1.09 -4.85 -2.16
N HIS A 203 -1.06 -4.41 -0.89
CA HIS A 203 -1.52 -5.25 0.24
C HIS A 203 -2.91 -5.84 -0.07
N ALA A 204 -3.14 -7.10 0.28
CA ALA A 204 -4.43 -7.77 0.12
C ALA A 204 -5.61 -6.98 0.75
N PRO A 205 -6.84 -7.12 0.25
CA PRO A 205 -7.30 -8.09 -0.75
C PRO A 205 -6.67 -7.86 -2.13
N LEU A 206 -6.46 -8.96 -2.87
CA LEU A 206 -5.88 -8.91 -4.21
C LEU A 206 -7.00 -8.76 -5.26
N ASP A 207 -7.53 -7.54 -5.34
CA ASP A 207 -8.72 -7.16 -6.12
C ASP A 207 -8.48 -5.98 -7.07
N PRO A 208 -7.47 -6.03 -7.97
CA PRO A 208 -7.25 -4.94 -8.91
C PRO A 208 -8.42 -4.82 -9.92
N PRO A 209 -8.57 -3.68 -10.61
CA PRO A 209 -9.52 -3.58 -11.72
C PRO A 209 -9.31 -4.68 -12.76
N GLN A 210 -10.40 -5.12 -13.41
CA GLN A 210 -10.38 -6.21 -14.37
C GLN A 210 -9.28 -6.07 -15.43
N TRP A 211 -9.12 -4.87 -16.04
CA TRP A 211 -8.12 -4.63 -17.07
C TRP A 211 -6.68 -4.84 -16.56
N ALA A 212 -6.43 -4.47 -15.30
CA ALA A 212 -5.11 -4.62 -14.70
C ALA A 212 -4.82 -6.09 -14.34
N PHE A 213 -5.86 -6.82 -13.88
CA PHE A 213 -5.78 -8.26 -13.64
C PHE A 213 -5.51 -9.03 -14.94
N ASP A 214 -6.27 -8.71 -16.00
CA ASP A 214 -6.16 -9.35 -17.32
C ASP A 214 -4.88 -8.98 -18.08
N SER A 215 -4.14 -7.96 -17.61
CA SER A 215 -2.84 -7.60 -18.18
C SER A 215 -1.77 -8.69 -17.95
N TYR A 216 -2.05 -9.63 -17.06
CA TYR A 216 -1.15 -10.71 -16.67
C TYR A 216 -1.72 -12.06 -17.09
N ASP A 217 -1.08 -12.69 -18.08
CA ASP A 217 -1.42 -14.05 -18.49
C ASP A 217 -0.98 -15.01 -17.38
N GLN A 218 -1.97 -15.58 -16.69
CA GLN A 218 -1.74 -16.41 -15.53
C GLN A 218 -0.95 -17.69 -15.87
N ASP A 219 -1.07 -18.19 -17.09
CA ASP A 219 -0.35 -19.39 -17.52
C ASP A 219 1.14 -19.12 -17.78
N GLU A 220 1.51 -17.85 -18.03
CA GLU A 220 2.89 -17.43 -18.35
C GLU A 220 3.63 -16.82 -17.17
N LEU A 221 2.95 -16.45 -16.06
CA LEU A 221 3.59 -15.80 -14.93
C LEU A 221 4.69 -16.67 -14.30
N THR A 222 5.81 -16.04 -13.99
CA THR A 222 6.93 -16.67 -13.30
C THR A 222 6.51 -17.16 -11.92
N LEU A 223 6.79 -18.41 -11.62
CA LEU A 223 6.57 -18.98 -10.28
C LEU A 223 7.69 -18.59 -9.32
N PRO A 224 7.42 -18.57 -8.00
CA PRO A 224 8.47 -18.40 -7.00
C PRO A 224 9.52 -19.50 -7.09
N GLY A 225 10.76 -19.17 -6.71
CA GLY A 225 11.81 -20.17 -6.60
C GLY A 225 11.48 -21.23 -5.55
N GLU A 226 11.64 -22.49 -5.87
CA GLU A 226 11.49 -23.60 -4.95
C GLU A 226 12.80 -23.84 -4.19
N ASP A 227 12.74 -23.91 -2.86
CA ASP A 227 13.85 -24.32 -2.01
C ASP A 227 13.47 -25.56 -1.20
N ASN A 228 14.35 -26.54 -1.24
CA ASN A 228 14.13 -27.84 -0.55
C ASN A 228 14.03 -27.70 0.99
N TRP A 229 14.56 -26.64 1.60
CA TRP A 229 14.55 -26.47 3.04
C TRP A 229 13.18 -26.10 3.61
N SER A 230 12.33 -25.43 2.83
CA SER A 230 10.98 -25.04 3.26
C SER A 230 10.09 -26.28 3.44
N ASP A 231 10.31 -27.32 2.65
CA ASP A 231 9.55 -28.58 2.76
C ASP A 231 9.78 -29.29 4.11
N GLU A 232 10.99 -29.17 4.67
CA GLU A 232 11.32 -29.76 5.96
C GLU A 232 10.64 -29.05 7.14
N LEU A 233 10.34 -27.76 6.99
CA LEU A 233 9.69 -26.92 8.01
C LEU A 233 8.16 -26.97 7.96
N MET A 234 7.60 -27.35 6.81
CA MET A 234 6.16 -27.46 6.63
C MET A 234 5.70 -28.86 7.00
N SER A 235 5.11 -29.01 8.21
CA SER A 235 4.48 -30.25 8.62
C SER A 235 3.34 -30.64 7.70
N GLU A 236 3.05 -31.97 7.57
CA GLU A 236 1.92 -32.46 6.76
C GLU A 236 0.58 -31.89 7.20
N GLU A 237 0.44 -31.54 8.48
CA GLU A 237 -0.76 -30.92 9.05
C GLU A 237 -1.05 -29.51 8.53
N ARG A 238 -0.07 -28.80 7.92
CA ARG A 238 -0.25 -27.48 7.30
C ARG A 238 -0.54 -27.51 5.81
N ARG A 239 -0.82 -28.65 5.22
CA ARG A 239 -1.21 -28.81 3.82
C ARG A 239 -2.68 -28.55 3.55
N ASP A 240 -3.48 -28.30 4.61
CA ASP A 240 -4.87 -27.89 4.43
C ASP A 240 -4.94 -26.49 3.81
N TRP A 241 -5.97 -26.29 2.97
CA TRP A 241 -6.20 -25.01 2.32
C TRP A 241 -6.53 -23.92 3.35
N ASP A 242 -5.53 -23.09 3.66
CA ASP A 242 -5.70 -21.84 4.41
C ASP A 242 -5.10 -20.69 3.59
N PRO A 243 -5.94 -19.88 2.91
CA PRO A 243 -5.47 -18.80 2.05
C PRO A 243 -4.80 -17.66 2.83
N THR A 244 -4.81 -17.69 4.15
CA THR A 244 -4.19 -16.68 5.03
C THR A 244 -2.91 -17.18 5.71
N ALA A 245 -2.47 -18.41 5.42
CA ALA A 245 -1.29 -18.99 6.03
C ALA A 245 -0.02 -18.17 5.73
N LEU A 246 0.86 -18.08 6.73
CA LEU A 246 2.17 -17.43 6.57
C LEU A 246 3.19 -18.31 5.82
N ALA A 247 3.00 -19.62 5.89
CA ALA A 247 3.83 -20.60 5.22
C ALA A 247 2.93 -21.71 4.67
N ALA A 248 2.93 -21.90 3.36
CA ALA A 248 2.14 -22.92 2.69
C ALA A 248 2.63 -23.13 1.26
N HIS A 249 2.57 -24.38 0.81
CA HIS A 249 2.68 -24.74 -0.59
C HIS A 249 1.28 -24.79 -1.21
N TYR A 250 0.97 -23.78 -2.02
CA TYR A 250 -0.28 -23.75 -2.76
C TYR A 250 -0.10 -24.37 -4.15
N ARG A 251 -1.22 -24.74 -4.77
CA ARG A 251 -1.20 -25.20 -6.16
C ARG A 251 -0.67 -24.07 -7.06
N GLU A 252 0.12 -24.42 -8.04
CA GLU A 252 0.71 -23.50 -9.01
C GLU A 252 -0.31 -22.49 -9.56
N ARG A 253 -1.50 -22.96 -9.93
CA ARG A 253 -2.59 -22.11 -10.40
C ARG A 253 -2.96 -21.03 -9.38
N ASP A 254 -3.04 -21.39 -8.11
CA ASP A 254 -3.46 -20.44 -7.06
C ASP A 254 -2.36 -19.39 -6.81
N VAL A 255 -1.08 -19.81 -6.88
CA VAL A 255 0.07 -18.91 -6.81
C VAL A 255 0.06 -17.91 -7.97
N ARG A 256 -0.16 -18.39 -9.21
CA ARG A 256 -0.22 -17.53 -10.40
C ARG A 256 -1.40 -16.55 -10.31
N LEU A 257 -2.57 -16.97 -9.83
CA LEU A 257 -3.70 -16.08 -9.58
C LEU A 257 -3.37 -14.99 -8.56
N ALA A 258 -2.73 -15.36 -7.44
CA ALA A 258 -2.30 -14.41 -6.43
C ALA A 258 -1.32 -13.38 -7.01
N ARG A 259 -0.32 -13.84 -7.77
CA ARG A 259 0.65 -12.96 -8.44
C ARG A 259 -0.02 -12.05 -9.47
N ALA A 260 -0.97 -12.56 -10.27
CA ALA A 260 -1.74 -11.73 -11.20
C ALA A 260 -2.51 -10.61 -10.48
N GLY A 261 -3.14 -10.91 -9.36
CA GLY A 261 -3.82 -9.91 -8.53
C GLY A 261 -2.85 -8.88 -7.93
N TYR A 262 -1.74 -9.34 -7.40
CA TYR A 262 -0.71 -8.49 -6.81
C TYR A 262 -0.05 -7.57 -7.84
N TYR A 263 0.39 -8.10 -8.98
CA TYR A 263 0.99 -7.33 -10.08
C TYR A 263 -0.05 -6.41 -10.75
N GLY A 264 -1.31 -6.85 -10.85
CA GLY A 264 -2.41 -6.03 -11.31
C GLY A 264 -2.62 -4.78 -10.44
N HIS A 265 -2.50 -4.90 -9.12
CA HIS A 265 -2.49 -3.73 -8.25
C HIS A 265 -1.33 -2.79 -8.52
N MET A 266 -0.13 -3.31 -8.76
CA MET A 266 1.04 -2.50 -9.07
C MET A 266 0.85 -1.69 -10.35
N THR A 267 0.39 -2.34 -11.42
CA THR A 267 0.07 -1.66 -12.69
C THR A 267 -1.04 -0.62 -12.52
N HIS A 268 -2.05 -0.93 -11.71
CA HIS A 268 -3.10 0.03 -11.41
C HIS A 268 -2.59 1.24 -10.63
N ILE A 269 -1.78 1.04 -9.60
CA ILE A 269 -1.15 2.12 -8.82
C ILE A 269 -0.25 2.97 -9.71
N ASP A 270 0.57 2.34 -10.56
CA ASP A 270 1.44 3.02 -11.53
C ASP A 270 0.62 3.95 -12.45
N SER A 271 -0.50 3.46 -12.97
CA SER A 271 -1.45 4.27 -13.75
C SER A 271 -2.04 5.44 -12.95
N GLN A 272 -2.39 5.23 -11.69
CA GLN A 272 -2.93 6.30 -10.84
C GLN A 272 -1.86 7.32 -10.43
N ILE A 273 -0.62 6.90 -10.23
CA ILE A 273 0.53 7.81 -10.03
C ILE A 273 0.72 8.70 -11.26
N SER A 274 0.63 8.14 -12.48
CA SER A 274 0.66 8.92 -13.72
C SER A 274 -0.42 10.00 -13.75
N ARG A 275 -1.67 9.64 -13.41
CA ARG A 275 -2.77 10.60 -13.32
C ARG A 275 -2.47 11.73 -12.33
N PHE A 276 -1.88 11.41 -11.17
CA PHE A 276 -1.49 12.41 -10.19
C PHE A 276 -0.38 13.33 -10.70
N ILE A 277 0.67 12.77 -11.33
CA ILE A 277 1.79 13.55 -11.89
C ILE A 277 1.29 14.48 -13.01
N GLN A 278 0.40 13.99 -13.86
CA GLN A 278 -0.26 14.82 -14.87
C GLN A 278 -1.00 16.00 -14.22
N THR A 279 -1.76 15.75 -13.16
CA THR A 279 -2.44 16.80 -12.41
C THR A 279 -1.46 17.84 -11.86
N LEU A 280 -0.32 17.43 -11.30
CA LEU A 280 0.73 18.37 -10.87
C LEU A 280 1.24 19.23 -12.02
N GLY A 281 1.38 18.65 -13.23
CA GLY A 281 1.75 19.38 -14.44
C GLY A 281 0.70 20.43 -14.85
N GLU A 282 -0.58 20.07 -14.82
CA GLU A 282 -1.70 20.97 -15.11
C GLU A 282 -1.78 22.17 -14.14
N PHE A 283 -1.37 21.97 -12.90
CA PHE A 283 -1.24 23.04 -11.90
C PHE A 283 0.06 23.84 -12.00
N GLY A 284 0.98 23.49 -12.92
CA GLY A 284 2.30 24.12 -13.04
C GLY A 284 3.22 23.84 -11.86
N LEU A 285 3.01 22.72 -11.15
CA LEU A 285 3.74 22.36 -9.92
C LEU A 285 4.84 21.34 -10.16
N ALA A 286 4.82 20.61 -11.28
CA ALA A 286 5.68 19.44 -11.50
C ALA A 286 7.17 19.78 -11.43
N GLU A 287 7.61 20.89 -12.02
CA GLU A 287 9.02 21.30 -12.07
C GLU A 287 9.59 21.74 -10.71
N ASN A 288 8.72 22.16 -9.78
CA ASN A 288 9.12 22.61 -8.43
C ASN A 288 8.65 21.63 -7.34
N THR A 289 8.43 20.38 -7.69
CA THR A 289 8.00 19.35 -6.75
C THR A 289 8.94 18.15 -6.78
N VAL A 290 9.54 17.85 -5.64
CA VAL A 290 10.24 16.58 -5.45
C VAL A 290 9.20 15.49 -5.18
N ILE A 291 9.24 14.41 -5.98
CA ILE A 291 8.40 13.23 -5.80
C ILE A 291 9.29 12.08 -5.37
N ALA A 292 8.97 11.48 -4.23
CA ALA A 292 9.61 10.26 -3.75
C ALA A 292 8.58 9.12 -3.73
N PHE A 293 8.94 7.97 -4.30
CA PHE A 293 8.17 6.72 -4.24
C PHE A 293 8.86 5.74 -3.31
N VAL A 294 8.13 5.13 -2.38
CA VAL A 294 8.66 4.20 -1.38
C VAL A 294 7.62 3.15 -1.00
N SER A 295 8.06 1.92 -0.77
CA SER A 295 7.26 0.90 -0.08
C SER A 295 7.60 0.87 1.41
N ASP A 296 6.62 0.56 2.26
CA ASP A 296 6.88 0.35 3.68
C ASP A 296 7.56 -1.00 3.96
N HIS A 297 7.28 -2.03 3.18
CA HIS A 297 7.94 -3.35 3.16
C HIS A 297 7.48 -4.12 1.91
N GLY A 298 8.04 -5.31 1.68
CA GLY A 298 7.64 -6.18 0.59
C GLY A 298 6.64 -7.27 0.97
N ASP A 299 6.59 -8.31 0.14
CA ASP A 299 5.79 -9.53 0.31
C ASP A 299 6.56 -10.73 -0.24
N MET A 300 6.56 -11.85 0.46
CA MET A 300 7.22 -13.09 -0.01
C MET A 300 6.57 -13.68 -1.27
N MET A 301 5.26 -13.52 -1.45
CA MET A 301 4.49 -13.97 -2.63
C MET A 301 4.79 -15.41 -3.07
N GLY A 302 5.02 -16.28 -2.10
CA GLY A 302 5.30 -17.70 -2.29
C GLY A 302 6.78 -18.07 -2.36
N ASP A 303 7.70 -17.09 -2.38
CA ASP A 303 9.13 -17.39 -2.33
C ASP A 303 9.45 -18.20 -1.06
N HIS A 304 10.18 -19.30 -1.18
CA HIS A 304 10.47 -20.25 -0.10
C HIS A 304 9.21 -20.86 0.55
N GLY A 305 8.09 -20.91 -0.16
CA GLY A 305 6.79 -21.30 0.41
C GLY A 305 6.24 -20.33 1.45
N LEU A 306 6.82 -19.12 1.57
CA LEU A 306 6.42 -18.09 2.52
C LEU A 306 5.51 -17.06 1.87
N TRP A 307 4.62 -16.48 2.68
CA TRP A 307 3.63 -15.48 2.24
C TRP A 307 3.66 -14.27 3.16
N ARG A 308 3.28 -13.13 2.59
CA ARG A 308 3.27 -11.86 3.30
C ARG A 308 4.68 -11.41 3.73
N LYS A 309 4.84 -10.88 4.91
CA LYS A 309 5.96 -10.07 5.40
C LYS A 309 6.46 -10.53 6.77
N GLY A 310 7.52 -9.88 7.25
CA GLY A 310 8.07 -10.14 8.58
C GLY A 310 9.23 -11.13 8.58
N TYR A 311 9.77 -11.42 7.41
CA TYR A 311 10.89 -12.35 7.22
C TYR A 311 12.19 -11.61 6.89
N PRO A 312 13.36 -12.19 7.19
CA PRO A 312 14.66 -11.58 6.89
C PRO A 312 15.11 -11.88 5.45
N TYR A 313 14.22 -11.67 4.48
CA TYR A 313 14.49 -11.86 3.06
C TYR A 313 14.29 -10.55 2.29
N GLU A 314 14.96 -10.40 1.15
CA GLU A 314 14.87 -9.21 0.30
C GLU A 314 13.46 -8.95 -0.24
N ALA A 315 12.66 -10.00 -0.37
CA ALA A 315 11.28 -9.92 -0.82
C ALA A 315 10.31 -9.34 0.21
N SER A 316 10.69 -9.36 1.52
CA SER A 316 9.81 -9.02 2.67
C SER A 316 9.86 -7.55 3.10
#